data_c910849a8a2e79c7930792f65b3c20e1
#
_entry.id   c910849a8a2e79c7930792f65b3c20e1
#
_cell.length_a   1.000
_cell.length_b   1.000
_cell.length_c   1.000
_cell.angle_alpha   90.00
_cell.angle_beta   90.00
_cell.angle_gamma   90.00
#
_symmetry.space_group_name_H-M   'P 1'
#
loop_
_entity.id
_entity.type
_entity.pdbx_description
1 polymer ?
#
loop_
_entity_poly.entity_id
_entity_poly.type
_entity_poly.pdbx_seq_one_letter_code
_entity_poly.pdbx_strand_id
1 'polypeptide(L)'
;LRPWYPIMPSEQLRLCQRYYAKTFLPAIAPATTAGNLGALIGSVAVAGNSPYASAIYWTFPSDMVITPVITIYNPQVNNNQIYNVIHTNASTNSAGANITYRGCEIICTGANAWVSGDILRVHAVADAEI
;
A
#
# COMPACT_ATOMS: atom_id res chain seq x y z
N LEU A 1 -35.70 -16.67 -19.53
CA LEU A 1 -34.66 -15.70 -19.88
C LEU A 1 -34.73 -14.52 -18.91
N ARG A 2 -33.68 -14.31 -18.14
CA ARG A 2 -33.57 -13.10 -17.34
C ARG A 2 -33.24 -11.92 -18.25
N PRO A 3 -33.94 -10.77 -18.10
CA PRO A 3 -33.53 -9.57 -18.81
C PRO A 3 -32.09 -9.22 -18.39
N TRP A 4 -31.29 -8.81 -19.37
CA TRP A 4 -29.93 -8.36 -19.09
C TRP A 4 -29.94 -6.94 -18.55
N TYR A 5 -29.39 -6.73 -17.37
CA TYR A 5 -29.21 -5.41 -16.77
C TYR A 5 -27.71 -5.07 -16.74
N PRO A 6 -27.28 -3.95 -17.32
CA PRO A 6 -25.91 -3.53 -17.22
C PRO A 6 -25.59 -3.18 -15.76
N ILE A 7 -24.46 -3.71 -15.28
CA ILE A 7 -23.92 -3.35 -13.96
C ILE A 7 -23.37 -1.92 -14.04
N MET A 8 -23.70 -1.08 -13.07
CA MET A 8 -23.19 0.29 -13.03
C MET A 8 -21.65 0.30 -12.88
N PRO A 9 -20.93 1.27 -13.50
CA PRO A 9 -19.48 1.33 -13.46
C PRO A 9 -18.90 1.31 -12.03
N SER A 10 -19.54 1.98 -11.08
CA SER A 10 -19.13 1.98 -9.68
C SER A 10 -19.24 0.60 -9.03
N GLU A 11 -20.26 -0.16 -9.36
CA GLU A 11 -20.46 -1.52 -8.86
C GLU A 11 -19.49 -2.49 -9.51
N GLN A 12 -19.22 -2.37 -10.80
CA GLN A 12 -18.18 -3.14 -11.50
C GLN A 12 -16.81 -2.91 -10.87
N LEU A 13 -16.45 -1.67 -10.59
CA LEU A 13 -15.19 -1.33 -9.94
C LEU A 13 -15.08 -2.01 -8.56
N ARG A 14 -16.14 -1.94 -7.77
CA ARG A 14 -16.18 -2.56 -6.45
C ARG A 14 -16.02 -4.09 -6.52
N LEU A 15 -16.63 -4.75 -7.50
CA LEU A 15 -16.47 -6.19 -7.71
C LEU A 15 -15.03 -6.53 -8.10
N CYS A 16 -14.40 -5.74 -8.96
CA CYS A 16 -12.99 -5.92 -9.32
C CYS A 16 -12.06 -5.72 -8.13
N GLN A 17 -12.37 -4.76 -7.26
CA GLN A 17 -11.57 -4.47 -6.07
C GLN A 17 -11.57 -5.60 -5.03
N ARG A 18 -12.47 -6.57 -5.13
CA ARG A 18 -12.44 -7.79 -4.31
C ARG A 18 -11.31 -8.74 -4.69
N TYR A 19 -10.73 -8.58 -5.87
CA TYR A 19 -9.63 -9.40 -6.39
C TYR A 19 -8.33 -8.64 -6.47
N TYR A 20 -8.41 -7.33 -6.68
CA TYR A 20 -7.24 -6.49 -6.90
C TYR A 20 -7.49 -5.07 -6.40
N ALA A 21 -6.61 -4.57 -5.55
CA ALA A 21 -6.63 -3.20 -5.09
C ALA A 21 -5.23 -2.59 -5.16
N LYS A 22 -5.17 -1.30 -5.41
CA LYS A 22 -3.91 -0.56 -5.48
C LYS A 22 -4.08 0.83 -4.88
N THR A 23 -3.00 1.40 -4.36
CA THR A 23 -2.97 2.78 -3.88
C THR A 23 -2.79 3.79 -5.01
N PHE A 24 -2.25 3.35 -6.15
CA PHE A 24 -2.09 4.18 -7.35
C PHE A 24 -3.44 4.68 -7.88
N LEU A 25 -3.43 5.87 -8.48
CA LEU A 25 -4.60 6.37 -9.19
C LEU A 25 -5.03 5.39 -10.29
N PRO A 26 -6.33 5.34 -10.64
CA PRO A 26 -6.85 4.34 -11.58
C PRO A 26 -6.09 4.26 -12.91
N ALA A 27 -5.68 5.39 -13.46
CA ALA A 27 -4.95 5.47 -14.74
C ALA A 27 -3.46 5.18 -14.63
N ILE A 28 -2.91 5.02 -13.43
CA ILE A 28 -1.48 4.81 -13.21
C ILE A 28 -1.21 3.33 -12.97
N ALA A 29 -0.35 2.74 -13.79
CA ALA A 29 0.11 1.37 -13.58
C ALA A 29 1.03 1.30 -12.33
N PRO A 30 0.96 0.23 -11.54
CA PRO A 30 1.86 0.03 -10.41
C PRO A 30 3.33 0.02 -10.86
N ALA A 31 4.12 0.93 -10.30
CA ALA A 31 5.54 1.05 -10.59
C ALA A 31 6.25 1.82 -9.47
N THR A 32 7.54 1.62 -9.33
CA THR A 32 8.39 2.50 -8.54
C THR A 32 8.53 3.86 -9.23
N THR A 33 8.86 4.89 -8.49
CA THR A 33 9.04 6.27 -9.00
C THR A 33 7.79 6.91 -9.62
N ALA A 34 6.61 6.41 -9.32
CA ALA A 34 5.34 6.94 -9.84
C ALA A 34 4.90 8.25 -9.15
N GLY A 35 5.62 8.71 -8.14
CA GLY A 35 5.30 9.91 -7.37
C GLY A 35 4.38 9.63 -6.17
N ASN A 36 4.07 10.68 -5.42
CA ASN A 36 3.36 10.57 -4.14
C ASN A 36 1.83 10.56 -4.28
N LEU A 37 1.27 10.78 -5.46
CA LEU A 37 -0.19 10.83 -5.64
C LEU A 37 -0.83 9.46 -5.34
N GLY A 38 -1.75 9.45 -4.41
CA GLY A 38 -2.41 8.23 -3.95
C GLY A 38 -1.58 7.39 -2.96
N ALA A 39 -0.31 7.71 -2.74
CA ALA A 39 0.54 6.96 -1.82
C ALA A 39 0.00 7.01 -0.38
N LEU A 40 0.14 5.91 0.33
CA LEU A 40 -0.14 5.84 1.75
C LEU A 40 0.83 6.74 2.52
N ILE A 41 0.33 7.34 3.58
CA ILE A 41 1.09 8.22 4.46
C ILE A 41 1.20 7.58 5.83
N GLY A 42 2.39 7.60 6.39
CA GLY A 42 2.64 7.25 7.78
C GLY A 42 3.60 8.22 8.42
N SER A 43 3.76 8.09 9.72
CA SER A 43 4.74 8.86 10.48
C SER A 43 5.48 7.96 11.44
N VAL A 44 6.71 8.33 11.74
CA VAL A 44 7.53 7.62 12.73
C VAL A 44 7.20 8.18 14.11
N ALA A 45 6.58 7.36 14.96
CA ALA A 45 6.21 7.75 16.31
C ALA A 45 7.41 7.71 17.27
N VAL A 46 8.26 6.70 17.14
CA VAL A 46 9.43 6.48 18.00
C VAL A 46 10.65 6.15 17.15
N ALA A 47 11.75 6.83 17.40
CA ALA A 47 13.02 6.50 16.75
C ALA A 47 13.50 5.09 17.13
N GLY A 48 14.10 4.38 16.18
CA GLY A 48 14.70 3.07 16.43
C GLY A 48 14.37 2.03 15.38
N ASN A 49 14.71 0.78 15.68
CA ASN A 49 14.62 -0.34 14.76
C ASN A 49 13.34 -1.20 14.91
N SER A 50 12.38 -0.75 15.70
CA SER A 50 11.12 -1.50 15.83
C SER A 50 10.34 -1.45 14.50
N PRO A 51 9.93 -2.59 13.96
CA PRO A 51 9.13 -2.61 12.73
C PRO A 51 7.81 -1.85 12.86
N TYR A 52 7.26 -1.80 14.06
CA TYR A 52 5.99 -1.11 14.33
C TYR A 52 6.12 0.38 14.66
N ALA A 53 7.34 0.89 14.79
CA ALA A 53 7.57 2.33 15.00
C ALA A 53 7.08 3.18 13.81
N SER A 54 6.98 2.57 12.66
CA SER A 54 6.61 3.20 11.39
C SER A 54 5.49 2.44 10.64
N ALA A 55 4.64 1.72 11.36
CA ALA A 55 3.56 0.97 10.75
C ALA A 55 2.54 1.89 10.06
N ILE A 56 2.20 1.54 8.84
CA ILE A 56 1.18 2.21 8.03
C ILE A 56 0.04 1.21 7.84
N TYR A 57 -1.17 1.57 8.22
CA TYR A 57 -2.34 0.72 7.98
C TYR A 57 -3.02 1.09 6.67
N TRP A 58 -3.28 0.08 5.85
CA TRP A 58 -4.03 0.21 4.60
C TRP A 58 -5.32 -0.58 4.66
N THR A 59 -6.45 0.13 4.65
CA THR A 59 -7.78 -0.49 4.51
C THR A 59 -8.11 -0.61 3.03
N PHE A 60 -8.45 -1.82 2.59
CA PHE A 60 -8.83 -2.04 1.19
C PHE A 60 -10.18 -1.39 0.89
N PRO A 61 -10.39 -0.93 -0.37
CA PRO A 61 -11.64 -0.27 -0.76
C PRO A 61 -12.85 -1.21 -0.73
N SER A 62 -12.62 -2.52 -0.82
CA SER A 62 -13.63 -3.58 -0.68
C SER A 62 -13.02 -4.77 0.03
N ASP A 63 -13.84 -5.54 0.74
CA ASP A 63 -13.40 -6.82 1.30
C ASP A 63 -12.95 -7.76 0.18
N MET A 64 -11.75 -8.28 0.29
CA MET A 64 -11.18 -9.18 -0.71
C MET A 64 -11.72 -10.61 -0.57
N VAL A 65 -11.73 -11.36 -1.66
CA VAL A 65 -12.27 -12.73 -1.66
C VAL A 65 -11.42 -13.71 -0.85
N ILE A 66 -10.13 -13.46 -0.79
CA ILE A 66 -9.16 -14.20 0.03
C ILE A 66 -8.13 -13.21 0.60
N THR A 67 -7.30 -13.68 1.51
CA THR A 67 -6.15 -12.90 1.98
C THR A 67 -5.20 -12.62 0.81
N PRO A 68 -4.96 -11.35 0.46
CA PRO A 68 -4.19 -10.99 -0.73
C PRO A 68 -2.67 -11.11 -0.51
N VAL A 69 -1.95 -11.15 -1.62
CA VAL A 69 -0.50 -10.92 -1.65
C VAL A 69 -0.25 -9.41 -1.76
N ILE A 70 0.63 -8.88 -0.92
CA ILE A 70 0.97 -7.46 -0.89
C ILE A 70 2.31 -7.23 -1.55
N THR A 71 2.33 -6.32 -2.53
CA THR A 71 3.55 -5.84 -3.19
C THR A 71 3.75 -4.36 -2.87
N ILE A 72 4.96 -4.00 -2.47
CA ILE A 72 5.33 -2.64 -2.06
C ILE A 72 6.08 -1.95 -3.19
N TYR A 73 5.80 -0.66 -3.37
CA TYR A 73 6.48 0.20 -4.35
C TYR A 73 6.90 1.51 -3.70
N ASN A 74 8.14 1.91 -3.94
CA ASN A 74 8.64 3.21 -3.51
C ASN A 74 8.17 4.30 -4.48
N PRO A 75 7.54 5.38 -3.99
CA PRO A 75 7.03 6.42 -4.87
C PRO A 75 8.11 7.32 -5.49
N GLN A 76 9.31 7.35 -4.95
CA GLN A 76 10.36 8.31 -5.38
C GLN A 76 11.66 7.66 -5.86
N VAL A 77 11.96 6.46 -5.40
CA VAL A 77 13.22 5.76 -5.69
C VAL A 77 12.91 4.43 -6.37
N ASN A 78 13.78 4.00 -7.28
CA ASN A 78 13.60 2.74 -7.98
C ASN A 78 13.97 1.53 -7.08
N ASN A 79 13.16 1.32 -6.07
CA ASN A 79 13.21 0.15 -5.19
C ASN A 79 11.82 -0.14 -4.61
N ASN A 80 11.65 -1.28 -3.96
CA ASN A 80 10.39 -1.69 -3.35
C ASN A 80 10.41 -1.46 -1.82
N GLN A 81 10.70 -0.24 -1.41
CA GLN A 81 10.89 0.15 -0.01
C GLN A 81 9.96 1.32 0.38
N ILE A 82 9.80 1.55 1.67
CA ILE A 82 9.16 2.75 2.19
C ILE A 82 10.11 3.93 2.03
N TYR A 83 9.58 5.07 1.59
CA TYR A 83 10.33 6.30 1.37
C TYR A 83 10.11 7.29 2.51
N ASN A 84 11.19 7.90 3.00
CA ASN A 84 11.14 8.97 3.99
C ASN A 84 11.20 10.33 3.30
N VAL A 85 10.13 11.12 3.42
CA VAL A 85 10.00 12.44 2.75
C VAL A 85 10.86 13.50 3.42
N ILE A 86 11.04 13.42 4.72
CA ILE A 86 11.81 14.43 5.50
C ILE A 86 13.30 14.24 5.28
N HIS A 87 13.79 13.01 5.37
CA HIS A 87 15.16 12.66 5.05
C HIS A 87 15.20 12.10 3.63
N THR A 88 15.22 13.01 2.65
CA THR A 88 15.21 12.68 1.22
C THR A 88 16.26 11.61 0.88
N ASN A 89 15.87 10.66 0.06
CA ASN A 89 16.64 9.47 -0.33
C ASN A 89 16.79 8.39 0.77
N ALA A 90 16.27 8.59 1.97
CA ALA A 90 16.20 7.52 2.95
C ALA A 90 15.05 6.57 2.59
N SER A 91 15.35 5.30 2.54
CA SER A 91 14.34 4.25 2.36
C SER A 91 14.75 3.01 3.14
N THR A 92 13.79 2.18 3.50
CA THR A 92 14.04 0.94 4.22
C THR A 92 13.16 -0.18 3.71
N ASN A 93 13.65 -1.39 3.85
CA ASN A 93 12.92 -2.59 3.49
C ASN A 93 11.58 -2.63 4.23
N SER A 94 10.56 -3.12 3.54
CA SER A 94 9.21 -3.18 4.06
C SER A 94 8.50 -4.45 3.60
N ALA A 95 7.47 -4.81 4.34
CA ALA A 95 6.59 -5.91 3.99
C ALA A 95 5.18 -5.64 4.48
N GLY A 96 4.21 -6.30 3.87
CA GLY A 96 2.88 -6.42 4.43
C GLY A 96 2.90 -7.33 5.66
N ALA A 97 2.20 -6.92 6.71
CA ALA A 97 2.04 -7.69 7.94
C ALA A 97 0.59 -7.67 8.37
N ASN A 98 0.20 -8.63 9.22
CA ASN A 98 -1.17 -8.76 9.71
C ASN A 98 -2.20 -8.62 8.58
N ILE A 99 -1.94 -9.30 7.46
CA ILE A 99 -2.73 -9.22 6.25
C ILE A 99 -4.04 -9.96 6.46
N THR A 100 -5.15 -9.26 6.22
CA THR A 100 -6.50 -9.82 6.25
C THR A 100 -7.20 -9.53 4.91
N TYR A 101 -8.43 -10.02 4.76
CA TYR A 101 -9.25 -9.68 3.59
C TYR A 101 -9.75 -8.22 3.60
N ARG A 102 -9.57 -7.48 4.70
CA ARG A 102 -10.01 -6.08 4.85
C ARG A 102 -8.91 -5.05 4.75
N GLY A 103 -7.68 -5.44 5.04
CA GLY A 103 -6.55 -4.53 5.07
C GLY A 103 -5.29 -5.20 5.58
N CYS A 104 -4.24 -4.43 5.66
CA CYS A 104 -2.96 -4.89 6.16
C CYS A 104 -2.17 -3.74 6.80
N GLU A 105 -1.15 -4.10 7.54
CA GLU A 105 -0.11 -3.17 7.96
C GLU A 105 1.06 -3.25 6.99
N ILE A 106 1.71 -2.12 6.74
CA ILE A 106 2.99 -2.07 6.03
C ILE A 106 4.04 -1.65 7.05
N ILE A 107 4.96 -2.53 7.33
CA ILE A 107 5.98 -2.36 8.37
C ILE A 107 7.38 -2.35 7.79
N CYS A 108 8.32 -1.78 8.52
CA CYS A 108 9.74 -1.88 8.19
C CYS A 108 10.28 -3.25 8.61
N THR A 109 11.05 -3.88 7.73
CA THR A 109 11.64 -5.20 7.99
C THR A 109 13.16 -5.15 8.17
N GLY A 110 13.77 -3.99 7.94
CA GLY A 110 15.21 -3.77 8.06
C GLY A 110 15.55 -2.75 9.13
N ALA A 111 16.82 -2.64 9.43
CA ALA A 111 17.34 -1.56 10.26
C ALA A 111 17.02 -0.22 9.57
N ASN A 112 16.53 0.73 10.34
CA ASN A 112 16.27 2.07 9.86
C ASN A 112 16.94 3.10 10.79
N ALA A 113 17.30 4.23 10.23
CA ALA A 113 17.84 5.37 10.96
C ALA A 113 16.80 6.49 11.11
N TRP A 114 15.53 6.15 11.13
CA TRP A 114 14.44 7.13 11.17
C TRP A 114 14.31 7.77 12.54
N VAL A 115 13.88 9.00 12.51
CA VAL A 115 13.71 9.85 13.69
C VAL A 115 12.23 10.07 13.94
N SER A 116 11.85 10.23 15.20
CA SER A 116 10.47 10.59 15.56
C SER A 116 10.03 11.84 14.80
N GLY A 117 8.86 11.78 14.20
CA GLY A 117 8.30 12.86 13.39
C GLY A 117 8.59 12.76 11.88
N ASP A 118 9.40 11.79 11.43
CA ASP A 118 9.60 11.55 10.00
C ASP A 118 8.28 11.15 9.33
N ILE A 119 8.08 11.64 8.10
CA ILE A 119 6.89 11.33 7.29
C ILE A 119 7.27 10.32 6.23
N LEU A 120 6.48 9.27 6.13
CA LEU A 120 6.71 8.14 5.24
C LEU A 120 5.67 8.09 4.12
N ARG A 121 6.11 7.67 2.95
CA ARG A 121 5.26 7.43 1.78
C ARG A 121 5.54 6.06 1.19
N VAL A 122 4.48 5.38 0.78
CA VAL A 122 4.58 4.08 0.13
C VAL A 122 3.37 3.83 -0.75
N HIS A 123 3.60 3.17 -1.88
CA HIS A 123 2.55 2.57 -2.67
C HIS A 123 2.49 1.06 -2.43
N ALA A 124 1.31 0.51 -2.57
CA ALA A 124 1.10 -0.92 -2.43
C ALA A 124 0.03 -1.44 -3.40
N VAL A 125 0.15 -2.71 -3.72
CA VAL A 125 -0.83 -3.48 -4.47
C VAL A 125 -1.22 -4.68 -3.62
N ALA A 126 -2.53 -4.94 -3.53
CA ALA A 126 -3.09 -6.14 -2.93
C ALA A 126 -3.70 -7.00 -4.04
N ASP A 127 -3.19 -8.20 -4.22
CA ASP A 127 -3.62 -9.14 -5.25
C ASP A 127 -4.20 -10.40 -4.59
N ALA A 128 -5.49 -10.61 -4.78
CA ALA A 128 -6.25 -11.76 -4.29
C ALA A 128 -6.76 -12.64 -5.44
N GLU A 129 -6.16 -12.55 -6.62
CA GLU A 129 -6.49 -13.43 -7.73
C GLU A 129 -6.09 -14.87 -7.42
N ILE A 130 -6.97 -15.77 -7.82
CA ILE A 130 -6.82 -17.22 -7.60
C ILE A 130 -6.19 -17.87 -8.83
#